data_fe591d09f39f95e71c0aa9b1185aee9d
#
_entry.id   fe591d09f39f95e71c0aa9b1185aee9d
#
_cell.length_a   1.000
_cell.length_b   1.000
_cell.length_c   1.000
_cell.angle_alpha   90.00
_cell.angle_beta   90.00
_cell.angle_gamma   90.00
#
_symmetry.space_group_name_H-M   'P 1'
#
loop_
_entity.id
_entity.type
_entity.pdbx_description
1 polymer ?
#
loop_
_entity_poly.entity_id
_entity_poly.type
_entity_poly.pdbx_seq_one_letter_code
_entity_poly.pdbx_strand_id
1 'polypeptide(L)'
;AGMAQVSYIKADYSTAWQTIKNVYAKDNKTFQTQYAEYGYAYAKQLIDKGSIKDGMEVYSKVEKLSKSANLSESVYNQAVKLGEAGKIQESLNLLNQIKGNYAKAKKLYDSMNSFHKKVSLWLGTWKHRGTVNGEKTTYYITFSEVLYKGEPCIKIKDMNNKSLGYDVEISSKNHITQIEVGKYMIHFKLKNNHNQKLTYTLLEGKKMLRE
;
A
#
# COMPACT_ATOMS: atom_id res chain seq x y z
N ALA A 1 20.00 -13.95 31.62
CA ALA A 1 18.57 -14.23 31.48
C ALA A 1 17.71 -13.24 32.27
N GLY A 2 17.96 -13.02 33.57
CA GLY A 2 17.12 -12.14 34.39
C GLY A 2 16.98 -10.71 33.89
N MET A 3 18.05 -10.05 33.46
CA MET A 3 18.00 -8.67 32.92
C MET A 3 17.17 -8.60 31.60
N ALA A 4 17.35 -9.56 30.69
CA ALA A 4 16.58 -9.62 29.47
C ALA A 4 15.08 -9.80 29.73
N GLN A 5 14.72 -10.62 30.71
CA GLN A 5 13.34 -10.84 31.13
C GLN A 5 12.70 -9.57 31.72
N VAL A 6 13.43 -8.83 32.55
CA VAL A 6 12.95 -7.55 33.10
C VAL A 6 12.67 -6.54 31.98
N SER A 7 13.58 -6.43 31.01
CA SER A 7 13.38 -5.54 29.84
C SER A 7 12.18 -5.98 29.00
N TYR A 8 12.03 -7.29 28.80
CA TYR A 8 10.89 -7.84 28.05
C TYR A 8 9.54 -7.51 28.70
N ILE A 9 9.45 -7.72 30.05
CA ILE A 9 8.23 -7.39 30.81
C ILE A 9 7.89 -5.88 30.73
N LYS A 10 8.91 -5.04 30.66
CA LYS A 10 8.76 -3.57 30.47
C LYS A 10 8.49 -3.16 29.03
N ALA A 11 8.27 -4.09 28.13
CA ALA A 11 8.11 -3.88 26.69
C ALA A 11 9.31 -3.19 26.01
N ASP A 12 10.49 -3.17 26.63
CA ASP A 12 11.74 -2.78 26.01
C ASP A 12 12.34 -3.99 25.25
N TYR A 13 11.70 -4.33 24.15
CA TYR A 13 12.05 -5.52 23.36
C TYR A 13 13.42 -5.39 22.69
N SER A 14 13.89 -4.19 22.40
CA SER A 14 15.23 -3.95 21.87
C SER A 14 16.29 -4.40 22.86
N THR A 15 16.24 -3.89 24.10
CA THR A 15 17.19 -4.27 25.14
C THR A 15 17.08 -5.75 25.52
N ALA A 16 15.86 -6.29 25.60
CA ALA A 16 15.65 -7.71 25.86
C ALA A 16 16.33 -8.58 24.79
N TRP A 17 16.13 -8.25 23.52
CA TRP A 17 16.74 -8.95 22.39
C TRP A 17 18.27 -8.84 22.38
N GLN A 18 18.83 -7.64 22.53
CA GLN A 18 20.27 -7.47 22.53
C GLN A 18 20.95 -8.22 23.69
N THR A 19 20.31 -8.21 24.85
CA THR A 19 20.82 -8.92 26.03
C THR A 19 20.81 -10.45 25.82
N ILE A 20 19.69 -11.03 25.37
CA ILE A 20 19.60 -12.48 25.18
C ILE A 20 20.48 -12.96 24.01
N LYS A 21 20.60 -12.17 22.95
CA LYS A 21 21.45 -12.50 21.80
C LYS A 21 22.91 -12.68 22.18
N ASN A 22 23.41 -11.89 23.14
CA ASN A 22 24.80 -11.96 23.59
C ASN A 22 25.09 -13.13 24.48
N VAL A 23 24.06 -13.74 25.13
CA VAL A 23 24.20 -14.86 26.05
C VAL A 23 23.56 -16.17 25.54
N TYR A 24 23.11 -16.16 24.29
CA TYR A 24 22.42 -17.32 23.72
C TYR A 24 23.27 -18.56 23.67
N ALA A 25 22.79 -19.62 24.34
CA ALA A 25 23.40 -20.96 24.37
C ALA A 25 22.48 -21.93 23.62
N LYS A 26 22.96 -22.49 22.51
CA LYS A 26 22.18 -23.36 21.62
C LYS A 26 21.71 -24.64 22.29
N ASP A 27 22.49 -25.14 23.24
CA ASP A 27 22.21 -26.42 23.92
C ASP A 27 21.27 -26.26 25.13
N ASN A 28 20.87 -25.04 25.46
CA ASN A 28 19.96 -24.75 26.56
C ASN A 28 18.56 -24.39 26.06
N LYS A 29 17.60 -25.28 26.29
CA LYS A 29 16.21 -25.12 25.82
C LYS A 29 15.54 -23.87 26.36
N THR A 30 15.83 -23.46 27.60
CA THR A 30 15.27 -22.22 28.17
C THR A 30 15.79 -20.99 27.43
N PHE A 31 17.10 -20.95 27.14
CA PHE A 31 17.66 -19.86 26.31
C PHE A 31 17.13 -19.87 24.89
N GLN A 32 16.91 -21.03 24.27
CA GLN A 32 16.28 -21.11 22.94
C GLN A 32 14.89 -20.53 22.96
N THR A 33 14.07 -20.85 23.95
CA THR A 33 12.71 -20.32 24.08
C THR A 33 12.71 -18.81 24.28
N GLN A 34 13.53 -18.30 25.21
CA GLN A 34 13.64 -16.84 25.45
C GLN A 34 14.20 -16.08 24.22
N TYR A 35 15.18 -16.66 23.54
CA TYR A 35 15.75 -16.10 22.34
C TYR A 35 14.69 -15.97 21.23
N ALA A 36 13.89 -17.02 21.04
CA ALA A 36 12.79 -17.00 20.06
C ALA A 36 11.72 -15.98 20.43
N GLU A 37 11.29 -15.93 21.67
CA GLU A 37 10.24 -15.06 22.18
C GLU A 37 10.63 -13.58 22.09
N TYR A 38 11.82 -13.22 22.58
CA TYR A 38 12.27 -11.83 22.60
C TYR A 38 12.62 -11.34 21.20
N GLY A 39 13.22 -12.21 20.37
CA GLY A 39 13.48 -11.88 18.97
C GLY A 39 12.21 -11.66 18.18
N TYR A 40 11.18 -12.49 18.41
CA TYR A 40 9.88 -12.31 17.79
C TYR A 40 9.22 -10.98 18.19
N ALA A 41 9.18 -10.67 19.48
CA ALA A 41 8.58 -9.44 19.99
C ALA A 41 9.29 -8.19 19.44
N TYR A 42 10.63 -8.22 19.38
CA TYR A 42 11.42 -7.15 18.81
C TYR A 42 11.21 -7.01 17.28
N ALA A 43 11.20 -8.12 16.56
CA ALA A 43 10.91 -8.13 15.12
C ALA A 43 9.52 -7.53 14.83
N LYS A 44 8.51 -7.94 15.60
CA LYS A 44 7.16 -7.39 15.50
C LYS A 44 7.14 -5.89 15.74
N GLN A 45 7.80 -5.42 16.80
CA GLN A 45 7.89 -3.98 17.11
C GLN A 45 8.54 -3.19 15.97
N LEU A 46 9.61 -3.71 15.38
CA LEU A 46 10.28 -3.07 14.24
C LEU A 46 9.35 -2.96 13.02
N ILE A 47 8.64 -4.04 12.69
CA ILE A 47 7.69 -4.06 11.58
C ILE A 47 6.55 -3.07 11.83
N ASP A 48 5.95 -3.09 13.02
CA ASP A 48 4.84 -2.20 13.37
C ASP A 48 5.24 -0.71 13.34
N LYS A 49 6.54 -0.40 13.58
CA LYS A 49 7.12 0.95 13.43
C LYS A 49 7.53 1.28 11.98
N GLY A 50 7.39 0.36 11.04
CA GLY A 50 7.75 0.55 9.63
C GLY A 50 9.20 0.17 9.27
N SER A 51 10.03 -0.27 10.24
CA SER A 51 11.38 -0.79 9.99
C SER A 51 11.31 -2.25 9.54
N ILE A 52 10.67 -2.50 8.41
CA ILE A 52 10.28 -3.84 7.97
C ILE A 52 11.50 -4.72 7.68
N LYS A 53 12.51 -4.16 7.00
CA LYS A 53 13.75 -4.89 6.66
C LYS A 53 14.43 -5.41 7.92
N ASP A 54 14.62 -4.53 8.91
CA ASP A 54 15.29 -4.88 10.16
C ASP A 54 14.47 -5.91 10.96
N GLY A 55 13.14 -5.72 10.99
CA GLY A 55 12.24 -6.68 11.63
C GLY A 55 12.29 -8.06 11.00
N MET A 56 12.30 -8.14 9.67
CA MET A 56 12.42 -9.42 8.96
C MET A 56 13.80 -10.07 9.16
N GLU A 57 14.86 -9.27 9.26
CA GLU A 57 16.19 -9.78 9.58
C GLU A 57 16.25 -10.40 10.98
N VAL A 58 15.66 -9.76 11.98
CA VAL A 58 15.55 -10.35 13.33
C VAL A 58 14.70 -11.61 13.31
N TYR A 59 13.55 -11.57 12.61
CA TYR A 59 12.63 -12.70 12.50
C TYR A 59 13.29 -13.94 11.89
N SER A 60 14.07 -13.78 10.83
CA SER A 60 14.77 -14.91 10.17
C SER A 60 15.70 -15.69 11.11
N LYS A 61 16.18 -15.06 12.19
CA LYS A 61 17.04 -15.70 13.19
C LYS A 61 16.26 -16.55 14.19
N VAL A 62 14.94 -16.33 14.32
CA VAL A 62 14.10 -16.96 15.35
C VAL A 62 12.94 -17.79 14.79
N GLU A 63 12.56 -17.63 13.53
CA GLU A 63 11.41 -18.30 12.91
C GLU A 63 11.43 -19.82 13.04
N LYS A 64 12.63 -20.44 12.98
CA LYS A 64 12.80 -21.89 13.09
C LYS A 64 12.73 -22.40 14.52
N LEU A 65 12.82 -21.51 15.50
CA LEU A 65 12.85 -21.85 16.93
C LEU A 65 11.45 -21.78 17.56
N SER A 66 10.51 -21.12 16.93
CA SER A 66 9.14 -20.99 17.42
C SER A 66 8.13 -21.23 16.31
N LYS A 67 7.36 -22.32 16.43
CA LYS A 67 6.28 -22.67 15.47
C LYS A 67 5.06 -21.73 15.54
N SER A 68 4.90 -21.01 16.65
CA SER A 68 3.76 -20.11 16.89
C SER A 68 4.03 -18.66 16.48
N ALA A 69 5.29 -18.31 16.21
CA ALA A 69 5.67 -16.96 15.84
C ALA A 69 5.30 -16.68 14.37
N ASN A 70 4.24 -15.91 14.14
CA ASN A 70 3.79 -15.54 12.79
C ASN A 70 3.66 -14.01 12.67
N LEU A 71 4.52 -13.39 11.89
CA LEU A 71 4.50 -11.95 11.63
C LEU A 71 3.62 -11.55 10.44
N SER A 72 2.94 -12.49 9.80
CA SER A 72 2.16 -12.22 8.58
C SER A 72 1.11 -11.12 8.77
N GLU A 73 0.48 -11.04 9.94
CA GLU A 73 -0.50 -9.99 10.23
C GLU A 73 0.16 -8.61 10.34
N SER A 74 1.30 -8.49 11.03
CA SER A 74 2.03 -7.23 11.16
C SER A 74 2.54 -6.74 9.79
N VAL A 75 3.10 -7.65 8.98
CA VAL A 75 3.53 -7.36 7.61
C VAL A 75 2.35 -6.96 6.73
N TYR A 76 1.22 -7.65 6.84
CA TYR A 76 -0.01 -7.32 6.13
C TYR A 76 -0.51 -5.91 6.48
N ASN A 77 -0.56 -5.57 7.77
CA ASN A 77 -1.00 -4.25 8.22
C ASN A 77 -0.09 -3.13 7.71
N GLN A 78 1.23 -3.36 7.63
CA GLN A 78 2.15 -2.41 7.02
C GLN A 78 1.96 -2.31 5.51
N ALA A 79 1.68 -3.42 4.82
CA ALA A 79 1.37 -3.40 3.40
C ALA A 79 0.11 -2.59 3.11
N VAL A 80 -0.94 -2.73 3.93
CA VAL A 80 -2.17 -1.92 3.84
C VAL A 80 -1.85 -0.43 4.01
N LYS A 81 -1.11 -0.04 5.05
CA LYS A 81 -0.71 1.36 5.28
C LYS A 81 0.07 1.95 4.09
N LEU A 82 0.98 1.17 3.51
CA LEU A 82 1.72 1.59 2.31
C LEU A 82 0.79 1.78 1.11
N GLY A 83 -0.14 0.86 0.89
CA GLY A 83 -1.15 0.97 -0.16
C GLY A 83 -2.05 2.21 0.01
N GLU A 84 -2.51 2.50 1.22
CA GLU A 84 -3.27 3.70 1.57
C GLU A 84 -2.48 5.00 1.35
N ALA A 85 -1.16 4.95 1.57
CA ALA A 85 -0.25 6.04 1.27
C ALA A 85 0.12 6.17 -0.23
N GLY A 86 -0.40 5.30 -1.09
CA GLY A 86 -0.11 5.28 -2.54
C GLY A 86 1.22 4.62 -2.91
N LYS A 87 1.90 3.99 -1.96
CA LYS A 87 3.16 3.25 -2.18
C LYS A 87 2.87 1.82 -2.63
N ILE A 88 2.21 1.71 -3.78
CA ILE A 88 1.63 0.45 -4.26
C ILE A 88 2.68 -0.65 -4.48
N GLN A 89 3.82 -0.31 -5.09
CA GLN A 89 4.86 -1.32 -5.35
C GLN A 89 5.48 -1.85 -4.04
N GLU A 90 5.70 -0.97 -3.05
CA GLU A 90 6.19 -1.38 -1.73
C GLU A 90 5.16 -2.30 -1.03
N SER A 91 3.87 -1.94 -1.09
CA SER A 91 2.78 -2.76 -0.57
C SER A 91 2.71 -4.14 -1.24
N LEU A 92 2.74 -4.19 -2.57
CA LEU A 92 2.76 -5.45 -3.33
C LEU A 92 3.96 -6.33 -2.98
N ASN A 93 5.14 -5.74 -2.80
CA ASN A 93 6.35 -6.47 -2.41
C ASN A 93 6.20 -7.14 -1.04
N LEU A 94 5.60 -6.46 -0.06
CA LEU A 94 5.34 -7.04 1.26
C LEU A 94 4.29 -8.15 1.21
N LEU A 95 3.18 -7.91 0.52
CA LEU A 95 2.13 -8.92 0.36
C LEU A 95 2.66 -10.18 -0.34
N ASN A 96 3.55 -10.00 -1.32
CA ASN A 96 4.17 -11.12 -2.04
C ASN A 96 5.00 -12.04 -1.13
N GLN A 97 5.64 -11.49 -0.10
CA GLN A 97 6.44 -12.27 0.86
C GLN A 97 5.60 -13.20 1.73
N ILE A 98 4.34 -12.81 2.02
CA ILE A 98 3.48 -13.52 2.98
C ILE A 98 2.26 -14.19 2.34
N LYS A 99 1.96 -13.93 1.06
CA LYS A 99 0.74 -14.44 0.38
C LYS A 99 0.64 -15.96 0.34
N GLY A 100 1.77 -16.68 0.40
CA GLY A 100 1.77 -18.14 0.41
C GLY A 100 1.21 -18.75 1.68
N ASN A 101 1.35 -18.05 2.82
CA ASN A 101 1.01 -18.54 4.15
C ASN A 101 -0.09 -17.71 4.85
N TYR A 102 -0.58 -16.65 4.19
CA TYR A 102 -1.58 -15.75 4.77
C TYR A 102 -2.67 -15.40 3.76
N ALA A 103 -3.82 -16.03 3.86
CA ALA A 103 -4.91 -15.93 2.87
C ALA A 103 -5.39 -14.49 2.60
N LYS A 104 -5.45 -13.63 3.64
CA LYS A 104 -5.81 -12.22 3.47
C LYS A 104 -4.81 -11.49 2.58
N ALA A 105 -3.51 -11.75 2.74
CA ALA A 105 -2.47 -11.15 1.91
C ALA A 105 -2.55 -11.63 0.48
N LYS A 106 -2.85 -12.92 0.25
CA LYS A 106 -3.06 -13.45 -1.10
C LYS A 106 -4.20 -12.72 -1.80
N LYS A 107 -5.36 -12.61 -1.14
CA LYS A 107 -6.54 -11.93 -1.71
C LYS A 107 -6.23 -10.49 -2.07
N LEU A 108 -5.62 -9.74 -1.15
CA LEU A 108 -5.27 -8.34 -1.39
C LEU A 108 -4.21 -8.18 -2.48
N TYR A 109 -3.18 -9.03 -2.48
CA TYR A 109 -2.15 -9.04 -3.53
C TYR A 109 -2.75 -9.25 -4.92
N ASP A 110 -3.61 -10.27 -5.07
CA ASP A 110 -4.23 -10.61 -6.35
C ASP A 110 -5.12 -9.46 -6.84
N SER A 111 -5.91 -8.84 -5.95
CA SER A 111 -6.74 -7.67 -6.24
C SER A 111 -5.90 -6.48 -6.68
N MET A 112 -4.92 -6.06 -5.88
CA MET A 112 -4.04 -4.92 -6.18
C MET A 112 -3.25 -5.14 -7.47
N ASN A 113 -2.65 -6.31 -7.66
CA ASN A 113 -1.84 -6.61 -8.84
C ASN A 113 -2.68 -6.62 -10.13
N SER A 114 -3.89 -7.19 -10.06
CA SER A 114 -4.85 -7.16 -11.18
C SER A 114 -5.28 -5.73 -11.51
N PHE A 115 -5.60 -4.94 -10.48
CA PHE A 115 -5.98 -3.54 -10.64
C PHE A 115 -4.84 -2.70 -11.21
N HIS A 116 -3.64 -2.80 -10.65
CA HIS A 116 -2.44 -2.10 -11.12
C HIS A 116 -2.19 -2.31 -12.63
N LYS A 117 -2.31 -3.55 -13.11
CA LYS A 117 -2.18 -3.86 -14.54
C LYS A 117 -3.23 -3.16 -15.41
N LYS A 118 -4.43 -2.94 -14.89
CA LYS A 118 -5.51 -2.24 -15.62
C LYS A 118 -5.29 -0.74 -15.67
N VAL A 119 -4.76 -0.15 -14.59
CA VAL A 119 -4.69 1.31 -14.42
C VAL A 119 -3.33 1.91 -14.76
N SER A 120 -2.29 1.11 -14.94
CA SER A 120 -0.90 1.58 -15.13
C SER A 120 -0.75 2.65 -16.20
N LEU A 121 -1.53 2.59 -17.28
CA LEU A 121 -1.52 3.57 -18.37
C LEU A 121 -2.16 4.92 -17.98
N TRP A 122 -2.93 4.95 -16.89
CA TRP A 122 -3.63 6.13 -16.43
C TRP A 122 -2.81 6.94 -15.42
N LEU A 123 -1.90 6.27 -14.72
CA LEU A 123 -1.18 6.87 -13.60
C LEU A 123 -0.28 8.01 -14.05
N GLY A 124 -0.24 9.06 -13.23
CA GLY A 124 0.58 10.24 -13.47
C GLY A 124 -0.23 11.51 -13.62
N THR A 125 0.46 12.58 -14.03
CA THR A 125 -0.13 13.89 -14.20
C THR A 125 -0.38 14.19 -15.69
N TRP A 126 -1.61 14.43 -16.00
CA TRP A 126 -2.08 14.77 -17.35
C TRP A 126 -2.29 16.26 -17.48
N LYS A 127 -1.79 16.80 -18.58
CA LYS A 127 -1.91 18.22 -18.91
C LYS A 127 -2.98 18.42 -19.98
N HIS A 128 -3.94 19.26 -19.69
CA HIS A 128 -4.93 19.70 -20.67
C HIS A 128 -4.78 21.20 -20.94
N ARG A 129 -4.84 21.59 -22.21
CA ARG A 129 -4.91 22.99 -22.63
C ARG A 129 -6.28 23.25 -23.19
N GLY A 130 -6.97 24.23 -22.63
CA GLY A 130 -8.32 24.61 -23.04
C GLY A 130 -8.53 26.10 -22.95
N THR A 131 -9.74 26.56 -23.30
CA THR A 131 -10.16 27.93 -23.14
C THR A 131 -11.32 27.99 -22.16
N VAL A 132 -11.21 28.84 -21.15
CA VAL A 132 -12.27 29.08 -20.16
C VAL A 132 -12.58 30.57 -20.18
N ASN A 133 -13.85 30.92 -20.41
CA ASN A 133 -14.29 32.31 -20.50
C ASN A 133 -13.48 33.17 -21.50
N GLY A 134 -13.03 32.55 -22.62
CA GLY A 134 -12.21 33.22 -23.63
C GLY A 134 -10.70 33.21 -23.36
N GLU A 135 -10.24 32.83 -22.16
CA GLU A 135 -8.82 32.80 -21.81
C GLU A 135 -8.23 31.41 -21.98
N LYS A 136 -7.03 31.34 -22.58
CA LYS A 136 -6.27 30.09 -22.69
C LYS A 136 -5.80 29.63 -21.29
N THR A 137 -6.24 28.48 -20.88
CA THR A 137 -5.94 27.92 -19.56
C THR A 137 -5.31 26.55 -19.69
N THR A 138 -4.38 26.24 -18.79
CA THR A 138 -3.79 24.91 -18.65
C THR A 138 -4.25 24.27 -17.36
N TYR A 139 -4.81 23.07 -17.46
CA TYR A 139 -5.24 22.26 -16.32
C TYR A 139 -4.34 21.05 -16.17
N TYR A 140 -4.15 20.64 -14.94
CA TYR A 140 -3.46 19.41 -14.59
C TYR A 140 -4.39 18.53 -13.77
N ILE A 141 -4.44 17.23 -14.11
CA ILE A 141 -5.17 16.21 -13.37
C ILE A 141 -4.19 15.09 -13.08
N THR A 142 -4.10 14.69 -11.82
CA THR A 142 -3.21 13.62 -11.39
C THR A 142 -4.02 12.40 -10.99
N PHE A 143 -3.70 11.25 -11.58
CA PHE A 143 -4.24 9.95 -11.24
C PHE A 143 -3.19 9.18 -10.43
N SER A 144 -3.55 8.73 -9.25
CA SER A 144 -2.70 7.95 -8.36
C SER A 144 -3.44 6.71 -7.92
N GLU A 145 -2.76 5.57 -7.89
CA GLU A 145 -3.31 4.34 -7.34
C GLU A 145 -3.14 4.34 -5.82
N VAL A 146 -4.18 3.96 -5.10
CA VAL A 146 -4.19 3.87 -3.63
C VAL A 146 -5.08 2.70 -3.19
N LEU A 147 -4.90 2.25 -1.94
CA LEU A 147 -5.94 1.49 -1.23
C LEU A 147 -6.88 2.48 -0.54
N TYR A 148 -8.16 2.26 -0.72
CA TYR A 148 -9.19 2.99 0.01
C TYR A 148 -10.21 2.00 0.59
N LYS A 149 -10.37 2.00 1.91
CA LYS A 149 -11.24 1.03 2.62
C LYS A 149 -10.93 -0.45 2.28
N GLY A 150 -9.65 -0.76 2.07
CA GLY A 150 -9.19 -2.12 1.75
C GLY A 150 -9.29 -2.55 0.29
N GLU A 151 -9.80 -1.68 -0.59
CA GLU A 151 -9.93 -1.96 -2.03
C GLU A 151 -8.99 -1.05 -2.84
N PRO A 152 -8.35 -1.57 -3.90
CA PRO A 152 -7.54 -0.76 -4.78
C PRO A 152 -8.42 0.16 -5.65
N CYS A 153 -8.07 1.44 -5.69
CA CYS A 153 -8.78 2.44 -6.48
C CYS A 153 -7.83 3.51 -7.04
N ILE A 154 -8.34 4.33 -7.94
CA ILE A 154 -7.63 5.53 -8.41
C ILE A 154 -8.08 6.73 -7.58
N LYS A 155 -7.13 7.44 -7.03
CA LYS A 155 -7.31 8.77 -6.47
C LYS A 155 -7.04 9.81 -7.53
N ILE A 156 -7.96 10.74 -7.70
CA ILE A 156 -7.83 11.83 -8.67
C ILE A 156 -7.68 13.15 -7.93
N LYS A 157 -6.71 13.94 -8.36
CA LYS A 157 -6.48 15.28 -7.87
C LYS A 157 -6.48 16.28 -9.01
N ASP A 158 -7.05 17.46 -8.76
CA ASP A 158 -6.92 18.62 -9.65
C ASP A 158 -5.57 19.33 -9.48
N MET A 159 -5.37 20.41 -10.24
CA MET A 159 -4.16 21.24 -10.18
C MET A 159 -3.89 21.87 -8.80
N ASN A 160 -4.90 21.99 -7.94
CA ASN A 160 -4.80 22.53 -6.58
C ASN A 160 -4.63 21.42 -5.54
N ASN A 161 -4.35 20.19 -5.96
CA ASN A 161 -4.27 19.01 -5.11
C ASN A 161 -5.57 18.66 -4.35
N LYS A 162 -6.71 19.24 -4.74
CA LYS A 162 -8.00 18.83 -4.22
C LYS A 162 -8.32 17.42 -4.72
N SER A 163 -8.77 16.56 -3.82
CA SER A 163 -9.29 15.26 -4.19
C SER A 163 -10.61 15.43 -4.91
N LEU A 164 -10.73 14.90 -6.12
CA LEU A 164 -11.97 14.87 -6.90
C LEU A 164 -12.78 13.59 -6.65
N GLY A 165 -12.25 12.64 -5.87
CA GLY A 165 -12.91 11.40 -5.51
C GLY A 165 -12.00 10.19 -5.60
N TYR A 166 -12.55 9.05 -5.18
CA TYR A 166 -11.86 7.74 -5.19
C TYR A 166 -12.58 6.71 -6.07
N ASP A 167 -13.84 6.99 -6.43
CA ASP A 167 -14.67 6.03 -7.14
C ASP A 167 -14.48 6.20 -8.64
N VAL A 168 -13.71 5.27 -9.20
CA VAL A 168 -13.45 5.21 -10.63
C VAL A 168 -13.84 3.85 -11.13
N GLU A 169 -14.89 3.77 -11.91
CA GLU A 169 -15.22 2.56 -12.64
C GLU A 169 -14.36 2.47 -13.91
N ILE A 170 -13.55 1.42 -14.00
CA ILE A 170 -12.75 1.16 -15.19
C ILE A 170 -13.51 0.17 -16.07
N SER A 171 -14.23 0.68 -17.04
CA SER A 171 -15.05 -0.14 -17.93
C SER A 171 -14.23 -0.91 -18.98
N SER A 172 -13.01 -0.44 -19.30
CA SER A 172 -12.06 -1.12 -20.18
C SER A 172 -10.65 -0.57 -20.03
N LYS A 173 -9.65 -1.19 -20.69
CA LYS A 173 -8.26 -0.70 -20.68
C LYS A 173 -8.12 0.78 -21.05
N ASN A 174 -9.05 1.32 -21.84
CA ASN A 174 -8.98 2.66 -22.42
C ASN A 174 -10.09 3.60 -21.95
N HIS A 175 -10.98 3.16 -21.07
CA HIS A 175 -12.11 3.97 -20.62
C HIS A 175 -12.20 3.93 -19.09
N ILE A 176 -12.09 5.08 -18.47
CA ILE A 176 -12.58 5.32 -17.12
C ILE A 176 -13.96 5.94 -17.30
N THR A 177 -14.95 5.22 -16.85
CA THR A 177 -16.29 5.71 -16.78
C THR A 177 -16.54 6.19 -15.36
N GLN A 178 -16.76 7.44 -15.22
CA GLN A 178 -17.47 8.04 -14.11
C GLN A 178 -16.69 8.36 -12.84
N ILE A 179 -16.47 9.64 -12.65
CA ILE A 179 -16.21 10.25 -11.36
C ILE A 179 -17.33 11.23 -11.13
N GLU A 180 -18.08 11.06 -10.05
CA GLU A 180 -18.98 12.09 -9.58
C GLU A 180 -18.19 13.21 -8.90
N VAL A 181 -18.22 14.40 -9.48
CA VAL A 181 -17.68 15.60 -8.86
C VAL A 181 -18.84 16.56 -8.62
N GLY A 182 -19.45 16.49 -7.45
CA GLY A 182 -20.68 17.19 -7.15
C GLY A 182 -21.82 16.68 -8.04
N LYS A 183 -22.42 17.59 -8.83
CA LYS A 183 -23.49 17.26 -9.78
C LYS A 183 -22.99 16.82 -11.16
N TYR A 184 -21.68 16.81 -11.37
CA TYR A 184 -21.05 16.51 -12.64
C TYR A 184 -20.45 15.11 -12.67
N MET A 185 -20.61 14.45 -13.81
CA MET A 185 -19.92 13.22 -14.14
C MET A 185 -18.85 13.51 -15.18
N ILE A 186 -17.64 13.02 -14.94
CA ILE A 186 -16.53 13.21 -15.86
C ILE A 186 -16.16 11.86 -16.47
N HIS A 187 -16.25 11.75 -17.78
CA HIS A 187 -15.77 10.60 -18.53
C HIS A 187 -14.37 10.87 -19.07
N PHE A 188 -13.43 9.99 -18.79
CA PHE A 188 -12.10 10.05 -19.35
C PHE A 188 -11.91 8.93 -20.37
N LYS A 189 -11.32 9.28 -21.50
CA LYS A 189 -10.97 8.36 -22.56
C LYS A 189 -9.51 8.51 -22.95
N LEU A 190 -8.73 7.43 -22.90
CA LEU A 190 -7.40 7.37 -23.47
C LEU A 190 -7.54 7.10 -24.99
N LYS A 191 -7.09 8.05 -25.80
CA LYS A 191 -6.91 7.83 -27.24
C LYS A 191 -5.51 7.30 -27.50
N ASN A 192 -5.46 6.29 -28.33
CA ASN A 192 -4.42 5.34 -28.67
C ASN A 192 -2.99 5.87 -28.92
N ASN A 193 -2.08 5.16 -28.43
CA ASN A 193 -0.97 4.37 -28.88
C ASN A 193 0.43 4.96 -29.07
N HIS A 194 0.74 6.18 -29.32
CA HIS A 194 2.12 6.69 -29.33
C HIS A 194 2.24 8.10 -28.75
N ASN A 195 1.17 8.84 -28.80
CA ASN A 195 0.99 10.09 -28.06
C ASN A 195 -0.27 9.95 -27.21
N GLN A 196 -0.10 9.46 -25.97
CA GLN A 196 -1.22 9.27 -25.05
C GLN A 196 -1.97 10.59 -24.88
N LYS A 197 -3.17 10.65 -25.38
CA LYS A 197 -4.05 11.81 -25.27
C LYS A 197 -5.22 11.47 -24.39
N LEU A 198 -5.32 12.16 -23.25
CA LEU A 198 -6.47 12.12 -22.39
C LEU A 198 -7.53 13.09 -22.96
N THR A 199 -8.72 12.58 -23.21
CA THR A 199 -9.92 13.39 -23.46
C THR A 199 -10.87 13.21 -22.30
N TYR A 200 -11.62 14.25 -21.93
CA TYR A 200 -12.68 14.15 -20.95
C TYR A 200 -13.95 14.77 -21.46
N THR A 201 -15.08 14.24 -21.02
CA THR A 201 -16.41 14.78 -21.30
C THR A 201 -17.06 15.10 -19.97
N LEU A 202 -17.53 16.34 -19.82
CA LEU A 202 -18.27 16.77 -18.63
C LEU A 202 -19.77 16.60 -18.90
N LEU A 203 -20.45 15.85 -18.03
CA LEU A 203 -21.88 15.61 -18.10
C LEU A 203 -22.56 16.21 -16.87
N GLU A 204 -23.66 16.91 -17.09
CA GLU A 204 -24.62 17.27 -16.04
C GLU A 204 -25.86 16.41 -16.23
N GLY A 205 -26.03 15.40 -15.33
CA GLY A 205 -27.00 14.33 -15.58
C GLY A 205 -26.65 13.54 -16.84
N LYS A 206 -27.58 13.46 -17.81
CA LYS A 206 -27.33 12.82 -19.13
C LYS A 206 -26.95 13.82 -20.23
N LYS A 207 -26.83 15.12 -19.91
CA LYS A 207 -26.56 16.19 -20.90
C LYS A 207 -25.06 16.45 -20.95
N MET A 208 -24.50 16.35 -22.15
CA MET A 208 -23.12 16.74 -22.44
C MET A 208 -22.97 18.26 -22.38
N LEU A 209 -22.05 18.76 -21.56
CA LEU A 209 -21.76 20.17 -21.39
C LEU A 209 -20.50 20.59 -22.15
N ARG A 210 -19.49 19.70 -22.30
CA ARG A 210 -18.23 19.94 -23.03
C ARG A 210 -17.60 18.62 -23.47
N GLU A 211 -16.96 18.65 -24.64
CA GLU A 211 -15.96 17.65 -25.08
C GLU A 211 -14.54 18.20 -24.94
#